data_1078c31b760ab5c1d0efa975e4fc817f
#
_entry.id   1078c31b760ab5c1d0efa975e4fc817f
#
_cell.length_a   1.000
_cell.length_b   1.000
_cell.length_c   1.000
_cell.angle_alpha   90.00
_cell.angle_beta   90.00
_cell.angle_gamma   90.00
#
_symmetry.space_group_name_H-M   'P 1'
#
loop_
_entity.id
_entity.type
_entity.pdbx_description
1 polymer ?
#
loop_
_entity_poly.entity_id
_entity_poly.type
_entity_poly.pdbx_seq_one_letter_code
_entity_poly.pdbx_strand_id
1 'polypeptide(L)'
;YVKAVRKAGAMPVLLPVGDPDDAAALLEMVDALIITGGADVDPINYNAPADPRLGATDPVRDAADLAITRAAVDSNVPTLATCRGIQVLNVAMGGSLVQHVDEHMRIDMYNEDVHDVEIDPTSRLANILGTVAIGVNSMHHQVIDRLGTGVRAVAHNHDGHIEAIELDTAPAVLGVQWHPELLRHRGDHLALFEDLVRQVHARRA
;
A
#
# COMPACT_ATOMS: atom_id res chain seq x y z
N TYR A 1 -8.90 6.44 6.20
CA TYR A 1 -7.89 7.29 5.53
C TYR A 1 -8.07 8.75 5.90
N VAL A 2 -9.19 9.43 5.55
CA VAL A 2 -9.42 10.87 5.79
C VAL A 2 -9.07 11.31 7.23
N LYS A 3 -9.48 10.53 8.25
CA LYS A 3 -9.16 10.84 9.66
C LYS A 3 -7.67 10.69 9.97
N ALA A 4 -6.97 9.72 9.37
CA ALA A 4 -5.54 9.53 9.58
C ALA A 4 -4.73 10.67 8.95
N VAL A 5 -5.03 11.03 7.70
CA VAL A 5 -4.40 12.16 6.99
C VAL A 5 -4.58 13.47 7.76
N ARG A 6 -5.79 13.76 8.24
CA ARG A 6 -6.04 14.96 9.07
C ARG A 6 -5.27 14.95 10.38
N LYS A 7 -5.17 13.79 11.03
CA LYS A 7 -4.42 13.63 12.28
C LYS A 7 -2.92 13.82 12.07
N ALA A 8 -2.40 13.44 10.90
CA ALA A 8 -1.02 13.69 10.48
C ALA A 8 -0.75 15.14 10.05
N GLY A 9 -1.76 16.02 10.03
CA GLY A 9 -1.61 17.46 9.74
C GLY A 9 -1.77 17.85 8.27
N ALA A 10 -2.30 16.97 7.41
CA ALA A 10 -2.54 17.27 6.00
C ALA A 10 -4.03 17.39 5.65
N MET A 11 -4.32 17.98 4.49
CA MET A 11 -5.66 18.08 3.94
C MET A 11 -5.91 16.92 2.97
N PRO A 12 -6.85 16.01 3.26
CA PRO A 12 -7.20 14.93 2.35
C PRO A 12 -8.07 15.45 1.20
N VAL A 13 -7.73 15.05 -0.01
CA VAL A 13 -8.55 15.20 -1.21
C VAL A 13 -8.89 13.80 -1.71
N LEU A 14 -10.15 13.56 -2.07
CA LEU A 14 -10.57 12.30 -2.66
C LEU A 14 -10.47 12.42 -4.18
N LEU A 15 -9.62 11.60 -4.77
CA LEU A 15 -9.54 11.49 -6.22
C LEU A 15 -10.63 10.51 -6.69
N PRO A 16 -11.41 10.86 -7.71
CA PRO A 16 -12.37 9.93 -8.31
C PRO A 16 -11.61 8.80 -9.02
N VAL A 17 -12.25 7.65 -9.17
CA VAL A 17 -11.81 6.67 -10.17
C VAL A 17 -12.03 7.30 -11.53
N GLY A 18 -10.96 7.56 -12.26
CA GLY A 18 -10.97 8.30 -13.51
C GLY A 18 -10.42 7.51 -14.68
N ASP A 19 -10.20 8.22 -15.79
CA ASP A 19 -9.51 7.68 -16.94
C ASP A 19 -8.02 7.46 -16.56
N PRO A 20 -7.40 6.33 -16.93
CA PRO A 20 -5.96 6.12 -16.77
C PRO A 20 -5.10 7.25 -17.36
N ASP A 21 -5.55 7.89 -18.43
CA ASP A 21 -4.85 8.99 -19.08
C ASP A 21 -4.81 10.27 -18.24
N ASP A 22 -5.69 10.41 -17.23
CA ASP A 22 -5.70 11.55 -16.30
C ASP A 22 -4.67 11.44 -15.17
N ALA A 23 -3.97 10.31 -15.04
CA ALA A 23 -3.10 10.00 -13.90
C ALA A 23 -2.06 11.10 -13.62
N ALA A 24 -1.39 11.61 -14.66
CA ALA A 24 -0.38 12.67 -14.51
C ALA A 24 -1.01 14.00 -14.03
N ALA A 25 -2.15 14.39 -14.62
CA ALA A 25 -2.86 15.61 -14.25
C ALA A 25 -3.41 15.54 -12.81
N LEU A 26 -3.90 14.38 -12.38
CA LEU A 26 -4.35 14.17 -11.00
C LEU A 26 -3.19 14.28 -9.99
N LEU A 27 -1.99 13.78 -10.34
CA LEU A 27 -0.81 13.89 -9.49
C LEU A 27 -0.31 15.33 -9.36
N GLU A 28 -0.47 16.16 -10.38
CA GLU A 28 -0.14 17.60 -10.29
C GLU A 28 -1.01 18.37 -9.31
N MET A 29 -2.20 17.85 -8.99
CA MET A 29 -3.16 18.49 -8.07
C MET A 29 -2.87 18.17 -6.59
N VAL A 30 -1.98 17.23 -6.29
CA VAL A 30 -1.73 16.74 -4.93
C VAL A 30 -0.23 16.69 -4.63
N ASP A 31 0.13 16.78 -3.36
CA ASP A 31 1.53 16.74 -2.93
C ASP A 31 1.99 15.31 -2.57
N ALA A 32 1.05 14.45 -2.26
CA ALA A 32 1.26 13.05 -1.90
C ALA A 32 0.06 12.20 -2.29
N LEU A 33 0.27 10.90 -2.42
CA LEU A 33 -0.75 9.93 -2.82
C LEU A 33 -0.96 8.86 -1.74
N ILE A 34 -2.20 8.45 -1.52
CA ILE A 34 -2.53 7.22 -0.79
C ILE A 34 -3.31 6.31 -1.72
N ILE A 35 -2.77 5.12 -2.00
CA ILE A 35 -3.46 4.06 -2.73
C ILE A 35 -4.16 3.19 -1.70
N THR A 36 -5.48 3.22 -1.71
CA THR A 36 -6.30 2.65 -0.65
C THR A 36 -6.60 1.17 -0.84
N GLY A 37 -7.06 0.51 0.22
CA GLY A 37 -7.66 -0.82 0.16
C GLY A 37 -8.90 -0.89 -0.74
N GLY A 38 -9.37 -2.11 -1.02
CA GLY A 38 -10.53 -2.34 -1.87
C GLY A 38 -10.72 -3.80 -2.28
N ALA A 39 -11.47 -4.01 -3.35
CA ALA A 39 -11.71 -5.28 -3.99
C ALA A 39 -10.42 -5.91 -4.57
N ASP A 40 -10.47 -7.16 -4.99
CA ASP A 40 -9.32 -7.87 -5.53
C ASP A 40 -8.78 -7.20 -6.81
N VAL A 41 -7.47 -7.29 -7.01
CA VAL A 41 -6.86 -6.92 -8.29
C VAL A 41 -7.11 -8.02 -9.30
N ASP A 42 -7.67 -7.67 -10.46
CA ASP A 42 -7.99 -8.65 -11.51
C ASP A 42 -6.69 -9.34 -12.00
N PRO A 43 -6.64 -10.69 -12.00
CA PRO A 43 -5.47 -11.46 -12.40
C PRO A 43 -5.04 -11.24 -13.86
N ILE A 44 -5.88 -10.67 -14.71
CA ILE A 44 -5.50 -10.25 -16.06
C ILE A 44 -4.33 -9.25 -16.02
N ASN A 45 -4.25 -8.43 -14.97
CA ASN A 45 -3.23 -7.39 -14.81
C ASN A 45 -1.83 -7.94 -14.51
N TYR A 46 -1.74 -9.22 -14.09
CA TYR A 46 -0.46 -9.91 -13.84
C TYR A 46 -0.37 -11.25 -14.57
N ASN A 47 -1.15 -11.42 -15.67
CA ASN A 47 -1.12 -12.57 -16.59
C ASN A 47 -1.33 -13.92 -15.91
N ALA A 48 -2.25 -14.01 -14.94
CA ALA A 48 -2.61 -15.24 -14.25
C ALA A 48 -4.04 -15.68 -14.59
N PRO A 49 -4.35 -16.98 -14.58
CA PRO A 49 -5.72 -17.45 -14.61
C PRO A 49 -6.42 -17.09 -13.29
N ALA A 50 -7.73 -16.88 -13.33
CA ALA A 50 -8.49 -16.60 -12.13
C ALA A 50 -8.60 -17.83 -11.23
N ASP A 51 -8.29 -17.68 -9.93
CA ASP A 51 -8.56 -18.70 -8.89
C ASP A 51 -10.08 -18.74 -8.63
N PRO A 52 -10.66 -19.93 -8.40
CA PRO A 52 -12.09 -20.06 -8.04
C PRO A 52 -12.51 -19.27 -6.78
N ARG A 53 -11.55 -18.92 -5.92
CA ARG A 53 -11.75 -18.13 -4.69
C ARG A 53 -11.50 -16.63 -4.86
N LEU A 54 -11.22 -16.18 -6.11
CA LEU A 54 -11.09 -14.77 -6.41
C LEU A 54 -12.36 -14.01 -6.00
N GLY A 55 -12.22 -12.91 -5.30
CA GLY A 55 -13.32 -12.03 -4.94
C GLY A 55 -13.79 -11.15 -6.10
N ALA A 56 -14.57 -10.12 -5.77
CA ALA A 56 -15.00 -9.15 -6.78
C ALA A 56 -13.81 -8.31 -7.26
N THR A 57 -13.74 -8.06 -8.56
CA THR A 57 -12.77 -7.18 -9.21
C THR A 57 -13.46 -5.94 -9.79
N ASP A 58 -12.71 -4.87 -9.99
CA ASP A 58 -13.17 -3.64 -10.65
C ASP A 58 -12.13 -3.22 -11.70
N PRO A 59 -12.29 -3.66 -12.97
CA PRO A 59 -11.32 -3.39 -14.02
C PRO A 59 -11.12 -1.89 -14.32
N VAL A 60 -12.14 -1.05 -14.10
CA VAL A 60 -12.03 0.39 -14.30
C VAL A 60 -11.15 1.00 -13.22
N ARG A 61 -11.36 0.60 -11.97
CA ARG A 61 -10.52 1.02 -10.86
C ARG A 61 -9.09 0.47 -10.98
N ASP A 62 -8.93 -0.79 -11.39
CA ASP A 62 -7.61 -1.38 -11.61
C ASP A 62 -6.80 -0.58 -12.62
N ALA A 63 -7.39 -0.24 -13.77
CA ALA A 63 -6.73 0.54 -14.80
C ALA A 63 -6.29 1.91 -14.29
N ALA A 64 -7.17 2.64 -13.60
CA ALA A 64 -6.87 3.95 -13.04
C ALA A 64 -5.80 3.88 -11.94
N ASP A 65 -5.95 2.94 -10.98
CA ASP A 65 -5.00 2.78 -9.87
C ASP A 65 -3.61 2.35 -10.37
N LEU A 66 -3.52 1.45 -11.36
CA LEU A 66 -2.25 1.05 -11.97
C LEU A 66 -1.57 2.22 -12.69
N ALA A 67 -2.32 3.05 -13.42
CA ALA A 67 -1.79 4.20 -14.13
C ALA A 67 -1.23 5.26 -13.18
N ILE A 68 -2.02 5.67 -12.18
CA ILE A 68 -1.59 6.68 -11.20
C ILE A 68 -0.43 6.18 -10.33
N THR A 69 -0.40 4.86 -10.03
CA THR A 69 0.71 4.26 -9.29
C THR A 69 2.02 4.33 -10.08
N ARG A 70 2.00 3.96 -11.38
CA ARG A 70 3.19 4.07 -12.24
C ARG A 70 3.66 5.51 -12.32
N ALA A 71 2.78 6.46 -12.59
CA ALA A 71 3.11 7.88 -12.65
C ALA A 71 3.70 8.41 -11.33
N ALA A 72 3.17 7.96 -10.17
CA ALA A 72 3.69 8.32 -8.85
C ALA A 72 5.08 7.74 -8.59
N VAL A 73 5.35 6.50 -9.01
CA VAL A 73 6.67 5.86 -8.93
C VAL A 73 7.67 6.58 -9.83
N ASP A 74 7.33 6.81 -11.09
CA ASP A 74 8.21 7.48 -12.09
C ASP A 74 8.62 8.88 -11.64
N SER A 75 7.72 9.60 -10.97
CA SER A 75 7.95 10.95 -10.45
C SER A 75 8.40 10.96 -8.98
N ASN A 76 8.60 9.78 -8.38
CA ASN A 76 8.93 9.59 -6.96
C ASN A 76 8.03 10.44 -6.03
N VAL A 77 6.73 10.53 -6.32
CA VAL A 77 5.77 11.25 -5.49
C VAL A 77 5.62 10.54 -4.15
N PRO A 78 5.65 11.23 -2.99
CA PRO A 78 5.41 10.62 -1.69
C PRO A 78 4.12 9.80 -1.73
N THR A 79 4.24 8.48 -1.55
CA THR A 79 3.10 7.56 -1.71
C THR A 79 3.08 6.52 -0.60
N LEU A 80 1.90 6.34 -0.01
CA LEU A 80 1.60 5.24 0.90
C LEU A 80 0.53 4.34 0.26
N ALA A 81 0.91 3.10 -0.04
CA ALA A 81 0.01 2.08 -0.60
C ALA A 81 -0.41 1.10 0.51
N THR A 82 -1.72 0.92 0.76
CA THR A 82 -2.23 0.11 1.87
C THR A 82 -3.16 -0.99 1.40
N CYS A 83 -3.02 -2.19 1.95
CA CYS A 83 -3.83 -3.38 1.66
C CYS A 83 -3.86 -3.68 0.15
N ARG A 84 -5.00 -3.55 -0.54
CA ARG A 84 -5.02 -3.64 -2.01
C ARG A 84 -4.00 -2.69 -2.68
N GLY A 85 -3.72 -1.54 -2.07
CA GLY A 85 -2.75 -0.58 -2.62
C GLY A 85 -1.33 -1.15 -2.78
N ILE A 86 -0.82 -1.92 -1.82
CA ILE A 86 0.50 -2.58 -1.96
C ILE A 86 0.50 -3.60 -3.10
N GLN A 87 -0.63 -4.30 -3.29
CA GLN A 87 -0.82 -5.28 -4.36
C GLN A 87 -0.81 -4.59 -5.73
N VAL A 88 -1.54 -3.48 -5.86
CA VAL A 88 -1.52 -2.63 -7.06
C VAL A 88 -0.11 -2.11 -7.33
N LEU A 89 0.61 -1.65 -6.30
CA LEU A 89 1.99 -1.18 -6.44
C LEU A 89 2.90 -2.29 -6.98
N ASN A 90 2.83 -3.50 -6.43
CA ASN A 90 3.61 -4.63 -6.90
C ASN A 90 3.27 -5.01 -8.36
N VAL A 91 1.98 -5.06 -8.70
CA VAL A 91 1.49 -5.39 -10.05
C VAL A 91 1.87 -4.29 -11.05
N ALA A 92 1.80 -3.01 -10.67
CA ALA A 92 2.24 -1.88 -11.49
C ALA A 92 3.72 -1.98 -11.89
N MET A 93 4.54 -2.57 -11.01
CA MET A 93 5.96 -2.84 -11.25
C MET A 93 6.23 -4.20 -11.94
N GLY A 94 5.18 -4.91 -12.38
CA GLY A 94 5.27 -6.18 -13.10
C GLY A 94 5.34 -7.42 -12.20
N GLY A 95 5.00 -7.31 -10.93
CA GLY A 95 4.87 -8.41 -9.98
C GLY A 95 3.58 -9.23 -10.17
N SER A 96 3.38 -10.24 -9.31
CA SER A 96 2.18 -11.08 -9.28
C SER A 96 1.65 -11.27 -7.86
N LEU A 97 0.43 -11.83 -7.74
CA LEU A 97 -0.24 -12.07 -6.48
C LEU A 97 -0.62 -13.54 -6.32
N VAL A 98 -0.57 -14.03 -5.09
CA VAL A 98 -1.33 -15.19 -4.64
C VAL A 98 -2.77 -14.71 -4.43
N GLN A 99 -3.72 -15.29 -5.18
CA GLN A 99 -5.09 -14.77 -5.21
C GLN A 99 -5.92 -15.13 -3.99
N HIS A 100 -5.46 -16.12 -3.20
CA HIS A 100 -6.12 -16.48 -1.95
C HIS A 100 -5.17 -17.13 -0.97
N VAL A 101 -5.17 -16.63 0.25
CA VAL A 101 -4.60 -17.26 1.45
C VAL A 101 -5.67 -17.35 2.52
N ASP A 102 -5.65 -18.43 3.29
CA ASP A 102 -6.61 -18.67 4.37
C ASP A 102 -6.23 -17.83 5.62
N GLU A 103 -7.19 -17.59 6.51
CA GLU A 103 -7.02 -17.03 7.87
C GLU A 103 -6.58 -15.56 7.97
N HIS A 104 -6.37 -14.84 6.86
CA HIS A 104 -5.97 -13.43 6.85
C HIS A 104 -7.15 -12.44 6.74
N MET A 105 -8.38 -12.91 6.50
CA MET A 105 -9.56 -12.06 6.40
C MET A 105 -10.27 -11.92 7.75
N ARG A 106 -9.70 -11.12 8.66
CA ARG A 106 -10.20 -10.92 10.03
C ARG A 106 -10.90 -9.57 10.20
N ILE A 107 -12.02 -9.40 9.51
CA ILE A 107 -12.83 -8.15 9.57
C ILE A 107 -13.39 -7.93 10.98
N ASP A 108 -13.61 -8.99 11.74
CA ASP A 108 -14.04 -8.95 13.14
C ASP A 108 -13.00 -8.27 14.07
N MET A 109 -11.72 -8.28 13.69
CA MET A 109 -10.60 -7.69 14.42
C MET A 109 -9.98 -6.48 13.70
N TYR A 110 -10.78 -5.72 12.97
CA TYR A 110 -10.30 -4.65 12.07
C TYR A 110 -9.42 -3.57 12.74
N ASN A 111 -9.54 -3.36 14.04
CA ASN A 111 -8.81 -2.38 14.83
C ASN A 111 -7.96 -2.99 15.96
N GLU A 112 -7.67 -4.28 15.85
CA GLU A 112 -6.86 -5.05 16.80
C GLU A 112 -5.69 -5.71 16.05
N ASP A 113 -4.68 -6.15 16.80
CA ASP A 113 -3.58 -6.92 16.25
C ASP A 113 -4.05 -8.35 15.97
N VAL A 114 -3.83 -8.82 14.75
CA VAL A 114 -4.15 -10.18 14.30
C VAL A 114 -2.88 -11.03 14.27
N HIS A 115 -1.78 -10.46 13.79
CA HIS A 115 -0.47 -11.11 13.78
C HIS A 115 0.67 -10.09 13.89
N ASP A 116 1.85 -10.59 14.24
CA ASP A 116 3.08 -9.80 14.24
C ASP A 116 3.72 -9.81 12.86
N VAL A 117 4.39 -8.71 12.55
CA VAL A 117 5.18 -8.51 11.34
C VAL A 117 6.62 -8.21 11.73
N GLU A 118 7.56 -8.97 11.18
CA GLU A 118 9.01 -8.74 11.31
C GLU A 118 9.49 -7.83 10.18
N ILE A 119 10.28 -6.81 10.53
CA ILE A 119 10.70 -5.73 9.63
C ILE A 119 12.21 -5.75 9.49
N ASP A 120 12.72 -5.62 8.26
CA ASP A 120 14.14 -5.44 7.98
C ASP A 120 14.67 -4.20 8.72
N PRO A 121 15.64 -4.36 9.65
CA PRO A 121 16.16 -3.26 10.45
C PRO A 121 16.85 -2.16 9.62
N THR A 122 17.22 -2.45 8.39
CA THR A 122 17.84 -1.49 7.46
C THR A 122 16.84 -0.73 6.61
N SER A 123 15.55 -1.08 6.70
CA SER A 123 14.49 -0.48 5.91
C SER A 123 14.13 0.94 6.38
N ARG A 124 13.57 1.72 5.47
CA ARG A 124 12.93 2.99 5.82
C ARG A 124 11.71 2.76 6.73
N LEU A 125 10.98 1.67 6.52
CA LEU A 125 9.84 1.29 7.35
C LEU A 125 10.25 1.14 8.82
N ALA A 126 11.35 0.44 9.12
CA ALA A 126 11.86 0.31 10.49
C ALA A 126 12.21 1.67 11.10
N ASN A 127 12.78 2.58 10.31
CA ASN A 127 13.08 3.94 10.77
C ASN A 127 11.80 4.76 11.05
N ILE A 128 10.75 4.61 10.23
CA ILE A 128 9.47 5.31 10.41
C ILE A 128 8.77 4.85 11.69
N LEU A 129 8.70 3.52 11.88
CA LEU A 129 7.99 2.91 13.00
C LEU A 129 8.80 2.95 14.31
N GLY A 130 10.13 3.07 14.22
CA GLY A 130 11.04 3.01 15.37
C GLY A 130 11.16 1.62 15.98
N THR A 131 10.81 0.56 15.24
CA THR A 131 10.83 -0.83 15.68
C THR A 131 11.09 -1.78 14.51
N VAL A 132 11.51 -2.99 14.82
CA VAL A 132 11.71 -4.09 13.85
C VAL A 132 10.64 -5.19 13.98
N ALA A 133 9.64 -4.99 14.82
CA ALA A 133 8.49 -5.86 14.92
C ALA A 133 7.25 -5.05 15.37
N ILE A 134 6.09 -5.35 14.79
CA ILE A 134 4.84 -4.64 15.08
C ILE A 134 3.64 -5.57 14.90
N GLY A 135 2.66 -5.48 15.81
CA GLY A 135 1.37 -6.14 15.64
C GLY A 135 0.48 -5.34 14.67
N VAL A 136 -0.15 -6.04 13.74
CA VAL A 136 -0.99 -5.46 12.67
C VAL A 136 -2.35 -6.12 12.57
N ASN A 137 -3.34 -5.40 12.06
CA ASN A 137 -4.62 -5.98 11.65
C ASN A 137 -4.49 -6.66 10.28
N SER A 138 -5.41 -7.58 9.97
CA SER A 138 -5.40 -8.31 8.70
C SER A 138 -6.83 -8.42 8.14
N MET A 139 -7.05 -7.83 6.97
CA MET A 139 -8.34 -7.83 6.28
C MET A 139 -8.14 -8.06 4.78
N HIS A 140 -7.31 -9.03 4.43
CA HIS A 140 -7.00 -9.38 3.05
C HIS A 140 -6.94 -10.90 2.91
N HIS A 141 -7.16 -11.40 1.71
CA HIS A 141 -6.94 -12.80 1.34
C HIS A 141 -6.05 -12.95 0.11
N GLN A 142 -5.59 -11.82 -0.44
CA GLN A 142 -4.54 -11.80 -1.46
C GLN A 142 -3.24 -11.29 -0.84
N VAL A 143 -2.12 -11.84 -1.30
CA VAL A 143 -0.77 -11.43 -0.89
C VAL A 143 0.15 -11.36 -2.10
N ILE A 144 1.29 -10.67 -1.97
CA ILE A 144 2.31 -10.63 -3.01
C ILE A 144 2.92 -12.02 -3.18
N ASP A 145 3.02 -12.47 -4.45
CA ASP A 145 3.70 -13.69 -4.86
C ASP A 145 5.12 -13.33 -5.35
N ARG A 146 5.24 -12.91 -6.60
CA ARG A 146 6.51 -12.47 -7.18
C ARG A 146 6.62 -10.96 -7.13
N LEU A 147 7.74 -10.47 -6.61
CA LEU A 147 8.04 -9.03 -6.59
C LEU A 147 8.22 -8.47 -8.01
N GLY A 148 7.74 -7.25 -8.20
CA GLY A 148 7.97 -6.46 -9.40
C GLY A 148 9.42 -5.95 -9.50
N THR A 149 9.74 -5.35 -10.64
CA THR A 149 11.08 -4.81 -10.90
C THR A 149 11.38 -3.62 -9.97
N GLY A 150 12.53 -3.66 -9.30
CA GLY A 150 12.95 -2.61 -8.37
C GLY A 150 12.18 -2.59 -7.04
N VAL A 151 11.34 -3.60 -6.80
CA VAL A 151 10.59 -3.75 -5.54
C VAL A 151 11.37 -4.64 -4.59
N ARG A 152 11.49 -4.22 -3.33
CA ARG A 152 12.12 -4.95 -2.24
C ARG A 152 11.12 -5.23 -1.13
N ALA A 153 11.00 -6.49 -0.72
CA ALA A 153 10.26 -6.86 0.48
C ALA A 153 11.05 -6.41 1.72
N VAL A 154 10.39 -5.73 2.63
CA VAL A 154 11.00 -5.20 3.85
C VAL A 154 10.31 -5.63 5.14
N ALA A 155 9.19 -6.36 5.03
CA ALA A 155 8.53 -6.94 6.18
C ALA A 155 7.77 -8.21 5.79
N HIS A 156 7.72 -9.16 6.73
CA HIS A 156 7.04 -10.45 6.56
C HIS A 156 6.29 -10.82 7.85
N ASN A 157 5.19 -11.55 7.71
CA ASN A 157 4.55 -12.22 8.82
C ASN A 157 5.18 -13.60 9.09
N HIS A 158 4.70 -14.29 10.12
CA HIS A 158 5.22 -15.61 10.52
C HIS A 158 5.01 -16.72 9.45
N ASP A 159 4.03 -16.56 8.55
CA ASP A 159 3.80 -17.46 7.43
C ASP A 159 4.72 -17.19 6.23
N GLY A 160 5.54 -16.14 6.31
CA GLY A 160 6.46 -15.71 5.27
C GLY A 160 5.81 -14.86 4.19
N HIS A 161 4.56 -14.44 4.35
CA HIS A 161 3.94 -13.51 3.42
C HIS A 161 4.53 -12.11 3.55
N ILE A 162 4.68 -11.44 2.40
CA ILE A 162 5.20 -10.08 2.34
C ILE A 162 4.14 -9.11 2.88
N GLU A 163 4.52 -8.37 3.90
CA GLU A 163 3.66 -7.39 4.58
C GLU A 163 4.04 -5.94 4.28
N ALA A 164 5.27 -5.69 3.80
CA ALA A 164 5.64 -4.37 3.31
C ALA A 164 6.69 -4.42 2.20
N ILE A 165 6.62 -3.43 1.32
CA ILE A 165 7.56 -3.25 0.21
C ILE A 165 8.04 -1.81 0.12
N GLU A 166 9.28 -1.65 -0.32
CA GLU A 166 9.93 -0.40 -0.71
C GLU A 166 10.44 -0.49 -2.15
N LEU A 167 10.70 0.64 -2.77
CA LEU A 167 11.28 0.72 -4.11
C LEU A 167 12.65 1.36 -4.07
N ASP A 168 13.65 0.73 -4.69
CA ASP A 168 15.01 1.25 -4.76
C ASP A 168 15.10 2.54 -5.59
N THR A 169 14.31 2.64 -6.66
CA THR A 169 14.30 3.78 -7.59
C THR A 169 13.34 4.89 -7.17
N ALA A 170 12.42 4.63 -6.26
CA ALA A 170 11.41 5.58 -5.80
C ALA A 170 11.31 5.52 -4.25
N PRO A 171 12.33 6.01 -3.52
CA PRO A 171 12.39 5.89 -2.07
C PRO A 171 11.28 6.63 -1.32
N ALA A 172 10.52 7.50 -1.98
CA ALA A 172 9.35 8.15 -1.40
C ALA A 172 8.10 7.27 -1.39
N VAL A 173 8.14 6.11 -2.05
CA VAL A 173 7.01 5.17 -2.16
C VAL A 173 7.18 4.03 -1.16
N LEU A 174 6.12 3.73 -0.41
CA LEU A 174 6.06 2.65 0.58
C LEU A 174 4.72 1.93 0.47
N GLY A 175 4.74 0.61 0.50
CA GLY A 175 3.53 -0.22 0.58
C GLY A 175 3.49 -1.04 1.87
N VAL A 176 2.29 -1.15 2.48
CA VAL A 176 2.02 -2.02 3.63
C VAL A 176 0.74 -2.82 3.39
N GLN A 177 0.71 -4.09 3.82
CA GLN A 177 -0.42 -4.98 3.53
C GLN A 177 -1.59 -4.78 4.51
N TRP A 178 -1.31 -4.33 5.72
CA TRP A 178 -2.32 -4.04 6.74
C TRP A 178 -3.01 -2.68 6.53
N HIS A 179 -3.95 -2.36 7.42
CA HIS A 179 -4.72 -1.11 7.44
C HIS A 179 -4.28 -0.18 8.57
N PRO A 180 -3.20 0.60 8.43
CA PRO A 180 -2.71 1.50 9.48
C PRO A 180 -3.70 2.62 9.82
N GLU A 181 -4.59 2.99 8.89
CA GLU A 181 -5.62 4.01 9.12
C GLU A 181 -6.65 3.59 10.16
N LEU A 182 -6.84 2.31 10.39
CA LEU A 182 -7.74 1.78 11.41
C LEU A 182 -7.05 1.73 12.78
N LEU A 183 -5.73 1.57 12.79
CA LEU A 183 -4.88 1.56 13.99
C LEU A 183 -4.28 2.95 14.31
N ARG A 184 -4.73 4.03 13.65
CA ARG A 184 -4.23 5.41 13.81
C ARG A 184 -4.31 5.99 15.22
N HIS A 185 -4.94 5.31 16.17
CA HIS A 185 -4.93 5.67 17.58
C HIS A 185 -3.58 5.33 18.24
N ARG A 186 -2.82 4.42 17.68
CA ARG A 186 -1.45 4.06 18.03
C ARG A 186 -0.49 4.98 17.27
N GLY A 187 0.56 5.45 17.98
CA GLY A 187 1.55 6.36 17.41
C GLY A 187 2.39 5.74 16.30
N ASP A 188 2.75 4.46 16.45
CA ASP A 188 3.52 3.70 15.47
C ASP A 188 2.82 3.61 14.10
N HIS A 189 1.53 3.25 14.05
CA HIS A 189 0.77 3.20 12.81
C HIS A 189 0.47 4.59 12.21
N LEU A 190 0.26 5.59 13.08
CA LEU A 190 0.09 6.98 12.64
C LEU A 190 1.35 7.52 11.98
N ALA A 191 2.53 7.10 12.44
CA ALA A 191 3.84 7.54 11.93
C ALA A 191 3.99 7.34 10.41
N LEU A 192 3.30 6.37 9.80
CA LEU A 192 3.29 6.19 8.34
C LEU A 192 2.67 7.39 7.61
N PHE A 193 1.58 7.94 8.14
CA PHE A 193 0.93 9.13 7.58
C PHE A 193 1.73 10.40 7.89
N GLU A 194 2.33 10.49 9.08
CA GLU A 194 3.20 11.61 9.45
C GLU A 194 4.47 11.63 8.59
N ASP A 195 5.02 10.47 8.24
CA ASP A 195 6.15 10.38 7.33
C ASP A 195 5.78 10.87 5.92
N LEU A 196 4.62 10.51 5.41
CA LEU A 196 4.12 11.01 4.13
C LEU A 196 4.09 12.55 4.12
N VAL A 197 3.61 13.17 5.19
CA VAL A 197 3.56 14.63 5.33
C VAL A 197 4.98 15.23 5.46
N ARG A 198 5.88 14.59 6.23
CA ARG A 198 7.29 15.04 6.32
C ARG A 198 7.97 15.06 4.97
N GLN A 199 7.76 14.04 4.12
CA GLN A 199 8.34 13.99 2.78
C GLN A 199 7.83 15.12 1.88
N VAL A 200 6.54 15.47 1.97
CA VAL A 200 5.98 16.62 1.26
C VAL A 200 6.70 17.92 1.67
N HIS A 201 6.90 18.15 2.98
CA HIS A 201 7.61 19.32 3.46
C HIS A 201 9.06 19.34 3.00
N ALA A 202 9.77 18.21 3.03
CA ALA A 202 11.15 18.12 2.58
C ALA A 202 11.33 18.42 1.08
N ARG A 203 10.31 18.11 0.25
CA ARG A 203 10.33 18.41 -1.20
C ARG A 203 10.06 19.88 -1.53
N ARG A 204 9.44 20.62 -0.60
CA ARG A 204 9.10 22.05 -0.77
C ARG A 204 10.16 23.00 -0.18
N ALA A 205 11.10 22.47 0.60
CA ALA A 205 12.18 23.21 1.23
C ALA A 205 13.39 23.35 0.28
#